data_c23b99aef725b78662a252d805bb041c
#
_entry.id   c23b99aef725b78662a252d805bb041c
#
_cell.length_a   1.000
_cell.length_b   1.000
_cell.length_c   1.000
_cell.angle_alpha   90.00
_cell.angle_beta   90.00
_cell.angle_gamma   90.00
#
_symmetry.space_group_name_H-M   'P 1'
#
loop_
_entity.id
_entity.type
_entity.pdbx_description
1 polymer ?
#
loop_
_entity_poly.entity_id
_entity_poly.type
_entity_poly.pdbx_seq_one_letter_code
_entity_poly.pdbx_strand_id
1 'polypeptide(L)'
;MNIAMITGSRAEWGLLKPLADILKPSIYATGSHLSPAHGFTLGDIFDSGHTPMSIPCVQAWDHSTSVSDAMALVLAKLSLIPVSYDAVILLGDRYEIFAAATAVFNAGVPIIHIHGGETTRGSKDDVYRDCITRMATYHFVAAKQYIDRVIQIGADPEKVWNVGALGCDGLEPNHERDDFILCVWHPVPEEDHLFGELLQWLGRRDEPKVFIKANADPNYININTAIDRFQETHIGVVVYDSLPRAEYLDLLRHCKFAVGNSSSFVIEAPALQTWSYIVGNRQVGRLMADTVIEVKTLDEIGWGKIVESRALPYGGGNVAQRIADKIKEIFG
;
A
#
# COMPACT_ATOMS: atom_id res chain seq x y z
N MET A 1 -26.76 9.62 -1.22
CA MET A 1 -25.51 8.98 -1.65
C MET A 1 -25.27 7.72 -0.81
N ASN A 2 -25.26 6.57 -1.44
CA ASN A 2 -25.09 5.26 -0.80
C ASN A 2 -23.81 4.59 -1.33
N ILE A 3 -22.70 4.78 -0.65
CA ILE A 3 -21.36 4.32 -1.08
C ILE A 3 -20.90 3.14 -0.23
N ALA A 4 -20.32 2.13 -0.86
CA ALA A 4 -19.56 1.08 -0.18
C ALA A 4 -18.06 1.31 -0.36
N MET A 5 -17.26 0.76 0.55
CA MET A 5 -15.80 0.78 0.53
C MET A 5 -15.28 -0.60 0.94
N ILE A 6 -14.35 -1.16 0.18
CA ILE A 6 -13.77 -2.48 0.45
C ILE A 6 -12.30 -2.29 0.82
N THR A 7 -11.85 -2.98 1.87
CA THR A 7 -10.46 -2.97 2.35
C THR A 7 -9.97 -4.37 2.66
N GLY A 8 -8.75 -4.70 2.24
CA GLY A 8 -8.13 -6.03 2.38
C GLY A 8 -7.05 -6.12 3.45
N SER A 9 -6.54 -4.98 3.94
CA SER A 9 -5.41 -4.97 4.87
C SER A 9 -5.37 -3.73 5.76
N ARG A 10 -4.64 -3.83 6.89
CA ARG A 10 -4.37 -2.68 7.77
C ARG A 10 -3.73 -1.51 7.01
N ALA A 11 -2.79 -1.80 6.11
CA ALA A 11 -2.12 -0.77 5.31
C ALA A 11 -3.13 0.00 4.43
N GLU A 12 -4.03 -0.69 3.76
CA GLU A 12 -5.11 -0.06 2.97
C GLU A 12 -6.07 0.72 3.86
N TRP A 13 -6.48 0.14 5.00
CA TRP A 13 -7.38 0.84 5.93
C TRP A 13 -6.75 2.14 6.44
N GLY A 14 -5.47 2.13 6.77
CA GLY A 14 -4.75 3.33 7.20
C GLY A 14 -4.78 4.46 6.16
N LEU A 15 -4.86 4.13 4.86
CA LEU A 15 -5.01 5.09 3.77
C LEU A 15 -6.48 5.51 3.56
N LEU A 16 -7.41 4.57 3.65
CA LEU A 16 -8.83 4.78 3.37
C LEU A 16 -9.59 5.46 4.53
N LYS A 17 -9.11 5.29 5.76
CA LYS A 17 -9.78 5.81 6.96
C LYS A 17 -10.13 7.30 6.89
N PRO A 18 -9.22 8.22 6.51
CA PRO A 18 -9.57 9.64 6.39
C PRO A 18 -10.74 9.89 5.43
N LEU A 19 -10.78 9.15 4.33
CA LEU A 19 -11.89 9.23 3.36
C LEU A 19 -13.18 8.63 3.93
N ALA A 20 -13.08 7.51 4.65
CA ALA A 20 -14.21 6.87 5.34
C ALA A 20 -14.81 7.78 6.42
N ASP A 21 -13.97 8.52 7.14
CA ASP A 21 -14.42 9.49 8.15
C ASP A 21 -15.28 10.62 7.55
N ILE A 22 -14.98 11.02 6.31
CA ILE A 22 -15.72 12.08 5.61
C ILE A 22 -17.01 11.56 4.96
N LEU A 23 -16.94 10.39 4.30
CA LEU A 23 -18.03 9.85 3.49
C LEU A 23 -18.99 8.96 4.26
N LYS A 24 -18.54 8.35 5.37
CA LYS A 24 -19.29 7.37 6.18
C LYS A 24 -19.89 6.23 5.32
N PRO A 25 -19.08 5.54 4.49
CA PRO A 25 -19.55 4.49 3.62
C PRO A 25 -19.90 3.20 4.40
N SER A 26 -20.62 2.28 3.74
CA SER A 26 -20.70 0.89 4.20
C SER A 26 -19.35 0.20 3.99
N ILE A 27 -18.71 -0.31 5.04
CA ILE A 27 -17.37 -0.88 4.97
C ILE A 27 -17.44 -2.40 4.87
N TYR A 28 -16.71 -2.97 3.92
CA TYR A 28 -16.47 -4.40 3.78
C TYR A 28 -15.00 -4.69 4.03
N ALA A 29 -14.70 -5.52 5.02
CA ALA A 29 -13.35 -5.93 5.38
C ALA A 29 -13.08 -7.38 4.95
N THR A 30 -11.97 -7.61 4.28
CA THR A 30 -11.56 -8.93 3.77
C THR A 30 -10.04 -9.13 3.93
N GLY A 31 -9.48 -10.13 3.30
CA GLY A 31 -8.03 -10.35 3.24
C GLY A 31 -7.39 -10.52 4.60
N SER A 32 -6.26 -9.87 4.79
CA SER A 32 -5.45 -9.95 6.01
C SER A 32 -6.12 -9.36 7.26
N HIS A 33 -7.18 -8.54 7.12
CA HIS A 33 -7.98 -8.09 8.25
C HIS A 33 -8.57 -9.23 9.07
N LEU A 34 -8.84 -10.36 8.42
CA LEU A 34 -9.48 -11.55 9.04
C LEU A 34 -8.47 -12.66 9.36
N SER A 35 -7.18 -12.43 9.17
CA SER A 35 -6.13 -13.42 9.38
C SER A 35 -5.45 -13.26 10.75
N PRO A 36 -5.50 -14.30 11.63
CA PRO A 36 -4.75 -14.27 12.88
C PRO A 36 -3.23 -14.13 12.68
N ALA A 37 -2.70 -14.74 11.63
CA ALA A 37 -1.27 -14.65 11.29
C ALA A 37 -0.80 -13.22 10.95
N HIS A 38 -1.74 -12.31 10.65
CA HIS A 38 -1.47 -10.91 10.30
C HIS A 38 -2.06 -9.93 11.33
N GLY A 39 -2.25 -10.41 12.58
CA GLY A 39 -2.67 -9.59 13.72
C GLY A 39 -4.17 -9.35 13.83
N PHE A 40 -5.02 -9.97 12.99
CA PHE A 40 -6.49 -9.88 13.02
C PHE A 40 -6.99 -8.43 13.15
N THR A 41 -6.62 -7.59 12.18
CA THR A 41 -6.75 -6.13 12.24
C THR A 41 -8.16 -5.59 11.98
N LEU A 42 -9.18 -6.45 12.00
CA LEU A 42 -10.59 -6.04 11.94
C LEU A 42 -10.95 -5.11 13.11
N GLY A 43 -10.33 -5.33 14.28
CA GLY A 43 -10.48 -4.48 15.47
C GLY A 43 -10.11 -3.03 15.22
N ASP A 44 -9.07 -2.77 14.42
CA ASP A 44 -8.62 -1.42 14.09
C ASP A 44 -9.71 -0.58 13.39
N ILE A 45 -10.58 -1.26 12.60
CA ILE A 45 -11.71 -0.61 11.92
C ILE A 45 -12.79 -0.26 12.95
N PHE A 46 -13.11 -1.17 13.89
CA PHE A 46 -14.05 -0.91 14.98
C PHE A 46 -13.55 0.21 15.91
N ASP A 47 -12.30 0.16 16.31
CA ASP A 47 -11.68 1.15 17.21
C ASP A 47 -11.63 2.54 16.58
N SER A 48 -11.64 2.61 15.24
CA SER A 48 -11.74 3.87 14.50
C SER A 48 -13.17 4.41 14.37
N GLY A 49 -14.16 3.77 15.01
CA GLY A 49 -15.57 4.21 15.02
C GLY A 49 -16.40 3.76 13.82
N HIS A 50 -15.92 2.79 13.05
CA HIS A 50 -16.63 2.20 11.92
C HIS A 50 -17.10 0.76 12.22
N THR A 51 -18.15 0.32 11.53
CA THR A 51 -18.67 -1.05 11.70
C THR A 51 -18.54 -1.80 10.37
N PRO A 52 -17.48 -2.61 10.19
CA PRO A 52 -17.27 -3.35 8.95
C PRO A 52 -18.12 -4.62 8.87
N MET A 53 -18.54 -4.97 7.66
CA MET A 53 -19.03 -6.30 7.30
C MET A 53 -17.86 -7.17 6.88
N SER A 54 -17.72 -8.35 7.49
CA SER A 54 -16.62 -9.27 7.19
C SER A 54 -16.91 -10.10 5.95
N ILE A 55 -16.00 -10.10 4.99
CA ILE A 55 -16.02 -10.96 3.81
C ILE A 55 -14.90 -12.00 3.97
N PRO A 56 -15.24 -13.26 4.27
CA PRO A 56 -14.23 -14.30 4.46
C PRO A 56 -13.26 -14.39 3.27
N CYS A 57 -11.98 -14.35 3.59
CA CYS A 57 -10.88 -14.54 2.68
C CYS A 57 -9.83 -15.37 3.43
N VAL A 58 -9.87 -16.69 3.27
CA VAL A 58 -8.96 -17.57 4.00
C VAL A 58 -7.71 -17.79 3.17
N GLN A 59 -6.59 -17.25 3.65
CA GLN A 59 -5.27 -17.70 3.23
C GLN A 59 -4.82 -18.81 4.19
N ALA A 60 -5.09 -20.06 3.83
CA ALA A 60 -4.71 -21.20 4.65
C ALA A 60 -3.22 -21.53 4.54
N TRP A 61 -2.57 -21.14 3.43
CA TRP A 61 -1.20 -21.56 3.07
C TRP A 61 -0.45 -20.43 2.37
N ASP A 62 0.86 -20.40 2.59
CA ASP A 62 1.77 -19.42 1.98
C ASP A 62 2.26 -19.89 0.59
N HIS A 63 1.33 -20.06 -0.36
CA HIS A 63 1.68 -20.40 -1.75
C HIS A 63 0.65 -19.85 -2.76
N SER A 64 1.00 -19.85 -4.03
CA SER A 64 0.22 -19.20 -5.10
C SER A 64 -1.19 -19.77 -5.30
N THR A 65 -1.46 -21.04 -4.99
CA THR A 65 -2.80 -21.63 -5.09
C THR A 65 -3.73 -21.10 -4.03
N SER A 66 -3.22 -20.73 -2.84
CA SER A 66 -4.03 -20.11 -1.78
C SER A 66 -4.54 -18.72 -2.18
N VAL A 67 -3.84 -18.02 -3.06
CA VAL A 67 -4.30 -16.75 -3.64
C VAL A 67 -5.57 -16.98 -4.46
N SER A 68 -5.60 -18.01 -5.32
CA SER A 68 -6.78 -18.35 -6.14
C SER A 68 -7.97 -18.76 -5.27
N ASP A 69 -7.74 -19.53 -4.21
CA ASP A 69 -8.79 -19.93 -3.27
C ASP A 69 -9.36 -18.72 -2.51
N ALA A 70 -8.48 -17.82 -2.06
CA ALA A 70 -8.87 -16.57 -1.41
C ALA A 70 -9.71 -15.69 -2.34
N MET A 71 -9.27 -15.52 -3.60
CA MET A 71 -10.00 -14.77 -4.62
C MET A 71 -11.38 -15.38 -4.90
N ALA A 72 -11.48 -16.71 -5.00
CA ALA A 72 -12.74 -17.41 -5.24
C ALA A 72 -13.75 -17.16 -4.10
N LEU A 73 -13.28 -17.17 -2.83
CA LEU A 73 -14.12 -16.88 -1.67
C LEU A 73 -14.62 -15.42 -1.68
N VAL A 74 -13.75 -14.46 -1.93
CA VAL A 74 -14.11 -13.04 -2.00
C VAL A 74 -15.14 -12.82 -3.11
N LEU A 75 -14.89 -13.36 -4.32
CA LEU A 75 -15.80 -13.28 -5.45
C LEU A 75 -17.18 -13.87 -5.12
N ALA A 76 -17.21 -15.08 -4.54
CA ALA A 76 -18.46 -15.76 -4.20
C ALA A 76 -19.28 -15.00 -3.14
N LYS A 77 -18.61 -14.38 -2.16
CA LYS A 77 -19.30 -13.63 -1.10
C LYS A 77 -19.78 -12.27 -1.56
N LEU A 78 -18.98 -11.57 -2.34
CA LEU A 78 -19.35 -10.25 -2.89
C LEU A 78 -20.28 -10.34 -4.11
N SER A 79 -20.52 -11.52 -4.68
CA SER A 79 -21.57 -11.70 -5.70
C SER A 79 -22.97 -11.31 -5.20
N LEU A 80 -23.15 -11.24 -3.87
CA LEU A 80 -24.39 -10.82 -3.22
C LEU A 80 -24.35 -9.35 -2.77
N ILE A 81 -23.35 -8.57 -3.22
CA ILE A 81 -23.28 -7.15 -2.87
C ILE A 81 -24.55 -6.41 -3.32
N PRO A 82 -25.15 -5.57 -2.47
CA PRO A 82 -26.36 -4.85 -2.86
C PRO A 82 -26.15 -3.97 -4.10
N VAL A 83 -26.94 -4.18 -5.14
CA VAL A 83 -26.93 -3.36 -6.37
C VAL A 83 -27.48 -1.95 -6.15
N SER A 84 -27.98 -1.65 -4.94
CA SER A 84 -28.46 -0.34 -4.54
C SER A 84 -27.37 0.65 -4.14
N TYR A 85 -26.10 0.24 -4.16
CA TYR A 85 -25.00 1.20 -3.99
C TYR A 85 -24.85 2.07 -5.23
N ASP A 86 -24.69 3.38 -5.03
CA ASP A 86 -24.38 4.32 -6.11
C ASP A 86 -22.99 4.05 -6.69
N ALA A 87 -22.01 3.65 -5.83
CA ALA A 87 -20.69 3.20 -6.23
C ALA A 87 -19.98 2.42 -5.10
N VAL A 88 -18.92 1.69 -5.49
CA VAL A 88 -17.99 1.00 -4.57
C VAL A 88 -16.59 1.56 -4.71
N ILE A 89 -15.98 1.98 -3.60
CA ILE A 89 -14.61 2.47 -3.54
C ILE A 89 -13.65 1.30 -3.35
N LEU A 90 -12.65 1.22 -4.22
CA LEU A 90 -11.55 0.26 -4.20
C LEU A 90 -10.21 1.01 -4.26
N LEU A 91 -9.25 0.61 -3.44
CA LEU A 91 -7.91 1.17 -3.41
C LEU A 91 -6.87 0.14 -3.89
N GLY A 92 -6.01 0.56 -4.80
CA GLY A 92 -4.79 -0.19 -5.12
C GLY A 92 -5.02 -1.40 -6.03
N ASP A 93 -4.38 -2.51 -5.68
CA ASP A 93 -4.01 -3.51 -6.68
C ASP A 93 -3.90 -4.94 -6.13
N ARG A 94 -4.25 -5.17 -4.88
CA ARG A 94 -4.12 -6.51 -4.30
C ARG A 94 -5.11 -7.51 -4.93
N TYR A 95 -4.75 -8.80 -4.91
CA TYR A 95 -5.56 -9.86 -5.51
C TYR A 95 -6.97 -9.96 -4.92
N GLU A 96 -7.14 -9.72 -3.61
CA GLU A 96 -8.47 -9.68 -2.98
C GLU A 96 -9.31 -8.49 -3.45
N ILE A 97 -8.67 -7.35 -3.74
CA ILE A 97 -9.34 -6.16 -4.29
C ILE A 97 -9.71 -6.40 -5.77
N PHE A 98 -8.86 -7.11 -6.52
CA PHE A 98 -9.20 -7.52 -7.89
C PHE A 98 -10.40 -8.49 -7.92
N ALA A 99 -10.46 -9.46 -6.99
CA ALA A 99 -11.61 -10.34 -6.86
C ALA A 99 -12.89 -9.56 -6.49
N ALA A 100 -12.76 -8.59 -5.57
CA ALA A 100 -13.85 -7.69 -5.20
C ALA A 100 -14.32 -6.84 -6.40
N ALA A 101 -13.39 -6.25 -7.16
CA ALA A 101 -13.69 -5.49 -8.38
C ALA A 101 -14.46 -6.34 -9.39
N THR A 102 -14.06 -7.59 -9.58
CA THR A 102 -14.73 -8.52 -10.49
C THR A 102 -16.18 -8.79 -10.05
N ALA A 103 -16.43 -8.98 -8.75
CA ALA A 103 -17.79 -9.19 -8.21
C ALA A 103 -18.66 -7.94 -8.42
N VAL A 104 -18.14 -6.77 -8.06
CA VAL A 104 -18.84 -5.47 -8.18
C VAL A 104 -19.15 -5.14 -9.63
N PHE A 105 -18.19 -5.35 -10.52
CA PHE A 105 -18.37 -5.15 -11.97
C PHE A 105 -19.48 -6.03 -12.53
N ASN A 106 -19.51 -7.33 -12.18
CA ASN A 106 -20.55 -8.26 -12.62
C ASN A 106 -21.92 -7.92 -12.04
N ALA A 107 -21.98 -7.30 -10.86
CA ALA A 107 -23.23 -6.81 -10.27
C ALA A 107 -23.75 -5.53 -10.95
N GLY A 108 -22.97 -4.90 -11.85
CA GLY A 108 -23.34 -3.66 -12.54
C GLY A 108 -23.25 -2.42 -11.65
N VAL A 109 -22.56 -2.48 -10.51
CA VAL A 109 -22.36 -1.34 -9.61
C VAL A 109 -21.12 -0.55 -10.07
N PRO A 110 -21.19 0.80 -10.17
CA PRO A 110 -20.04 1.62 -10.54
C PRO A 110 -18.88 1.45 -9.56
N ILE A 111 -17.66 1.32 -10.08
CA ILE A 111 -16.42 1.23 -9.29
C ILE A 111 -15.71 2.57 -9.32
N ILE A 112 -15.30 3.05 -8.14
CA ILE A 112 -14.37 4.15 -7.95
C ILE A 112 -13.01 3.54 -7.61
N HIS A 113 -12.04 3.66 -8.52
CA HIS A 113 -10.69 3.14 -8.33
C HIS A 113 -9.73 4.25 -7.92
N ILE A 114 -9.13 4.10 -6.75
CA ILE A 114 -8.11 5.00 -6.22
C ILE A 114 -6.73 4.38 -6.44
N HIS A 115 -5.74 5.16 -6.87
CA HIS A 115 -4.38 4.74 -7.20
C HIS A 115 -4.26 3.82 -8.44
N GLY A 116 -5.20 3.91 -9.38
CA GLY A 116 -5.05 3.32 -10.71
C GLY A 116 -3.96 3.99 -11.53
N GLY A 117 -3.43 3.28 -12.54
CA GLY A 117 -2.45 3.81 -13.49
C GLY A 117 -1.00 3.87 -13.00
N GLU A 118 -0.71 3.56 -11.75
CA GLU A 118 0.67 3.36 -11.27
C GLU A 118 1.28 2.13 -11.95
N THR A 119 2.61 2.10 -12.04
CA THR A 119 3.35 0.97 -12.62
C THR A 119 4.28 0.38 -11.57
N THR A 120 4.22 -0.94 -11.38
CA THR A 120 5.08 -1.71 -10.49
C THR A 120 5.52 -2.99 -11.19
N ARG A 121 6.40 -2.85 -12.19
CA ARG A 121 6.75 -3.94 -13.14
C ARG A 121 7.32 -5.19 -12.49
N GLY A 122 7.86 -5.09 -11.28
CA GLY A 122 8.37 -6.23 -10.50
C GLY A 122 7.32 -6.94 -9.65
N SER A 123 6.01 -6.60 -9.78
CA SER A 123 4.94 -7.22 -8.99
C SER A 123 3.79 -7.68 -9.89
N LYS A 124 3.18 -8.83 -9.54
CA LYS A 124 1.93 -9.30 -10.16
C LYS A 124 0.76 -8.33 -9.95
N ASP A 125 0.82 -7.51 -8.89
CA ASP A 125 -0.20 -6.51 -8.56
C ASP A 125 -0.35 -5.47 -9.68
N ASP A 126 0.71 -5.23 -10.48
CA ASP A 126 0.64 -4.33 -11.64
C ASP A 126 -0.46 -4.75 -12.63
N VAL A 127 -0.57 -6.07 -12.88
CA VAL A 127 -1.62 -6.63 -13.75
C VAL A 127 -3.00 -6.50 -13.11
N TYR A 128 -3.11 -6.80 -11.81
CA TYR A 128 -4.40 -6.65 -11.10
C TYR A 128 -4.86 -5.20 -11.10
N ARG A 129 -3.97 -4.25 -10.89
CA ARG A 129 -4.26 -2.81 -10.94
C ARG A 129 -4.82 -2.39 -12.29
N ASP A 130 -4.18 -2.81 -13.39
CA ASP A 130 -4.65 -2.49 -14.74
C ASP A 130 -6.03 -3.11 -15.01
N CYS A 131 -6.27 -4.34 -14.56
CA CYS A 131 -7.59 -4.99 -14.66
C CYS A 131 -8.66 -4.26 -13.84
N ILE A 132 -8.37 -3.85 -12.60
CA ILE A 132 -9.30 -3.06 -11.78
C ILE A 132 -9.58 -1.72 -12.46
N THR A 133 -8.54 -1.04 -12.93
CA THR A 133 -8.66 0.22 -13.70
C THR A 133 -9.59 0.03 -14.90
N ARG A 134 -9.45 -1.07 -15.64
CA ARG A 134 -10.31 -1.33 -16.82
C ARG A 134 -11.78 -1.58 -16.47
N MET A 135 -12.06 -2.16 -15.30
CA MET A 135 -13.43 -2.40 -14.81
C MET A 135 -14.05 -1.16 -14.14
N ALA A 136 -13.23 -0.20 -13.71
CA ALA A 136 -13.70 0.96 -12.95
C ALA A 136 -14.39 2.01 -13.85
N THR A 137 -15.32 2.75 -13.23
CA THR A 137 -16.06 3.83 -13.88
C THR A 137 -15.44 5.20 -13.57
N TYR A 138 -14.89 5.38 -12.39
CA TYR A 138 -14.30 6.64 -11.91
C TYR A 138 -12.90 6.40 -11.37
N HIS A 139 -11.96 7.31 -11.65
CA HIS A 139 -10.54 7.09 -11.38
C HIS A 139 -9.92 8.29 -10.64
N PHE A 140 -9.35 8.02 -9.48
CA PHE A 140 -8.60 9.00 -8.69
C PHE A 140 -7.13 8.58 -8.68
N VAL A 141 -6.33 9.23 -9.54
CA VAL A 141 -4.91 8.89 -9.69
C VAL A 141 -4.02 9.67 -8.72
N ALA A 142 -2.92 9.04 -8.32
CA ALA A 142 -1.99 9.60 -7.34
C ALA A 142 -1.05 10.67 -7.91
N ALA A 143 -0.87 10.72 -9.23
CA ALA A 143 -0.04 11.72 -9.90
C ALA A 143 -0.56 12.02 -11.31
N LYS A 144 -0.24 13.23 -11.81
CA LYS A 144 -0.71 13.68 -13.14
C LYS A 144 -0.28 12.75 -14.28
N GLN A 145 0.92 12.19 -14.19
CA GLN A 145 1.48 11.29 -15.20
C GLN A 145 0.70 9.97 -15.34
N TYR A 146 -0.09 9.59 -14.34
CA TYR A 146 -0.91 8.37 -14.38
C TYR A 146 -2.25 8.58 -15.11
N ILE A 147 -2.68 9.81 -15.37
CA ILE A 147 -3.89 10.12 -16.14
C ILE A 147 -3.82 9.46 -17.53
N ASP A 148 -2.73 9.70 -18.26
CA ASP A 148 -2.58 9.20 -19.63
C ASP A 148 -2.60 7.68 -19.68
N ARG A 149 -1.97 7.01 -18.69
CA ARG A 149 -1.99 5.55 -18.59
C ARG A 149 -3.40 5.01 -18.33
N VAL A 150 -4.14 5.62 -17.42
CA VAL A 150 -5.52 5.22 -17.11
C VAL A 150 -6.42 5.38 -18.33
N ILE A 151 -6.26 6.45 -19.11
CA ILE A 151 -6.97 6.67 -20.37
C ILE A 151 -6.55 5.63 -21.43
N GLN A 152 -5.26 5.31 -21.54
CA GLN A 152 -4.77 4.26 -22.46
C GLN A 152 -5.32 2.87 -22.13
N ILE A 153 -5.56 2.55 -20.84
CA ILE A 153 -6.22 1.33 -20.40
C ILE A 153 -7.71 1.32 -20.82
N GLY A 154 -8.28 2.49 -21.15
CA GLY A 154 -9.61 2.64 -21.69
C GLY A 154 -10.61 3.33 -20.78
N ALA A 155 -10.14 4.12 -19.82
CA ALA A 155 -11.01 4.98 -19.03
C ALA A 155 -11.51 6.18 -19.84
N ASP A 156 -12.69 6.68 -19.50
CA ASP A 156 -13.24 7.92 -20.00
C ASP A 156 -12.44 9.11 -19.43
N PRO A 157 -11.82 9.96 -20.25
CA PRO A 157 -11.02 11.09 -19.78
C PRO A 157 -11.76 12.04 -18.84
N GLU A 158 -13.08 12.17 -18.98
CA GLU A 158 -13.92 13.03 -18.12
C GLU A 158 -14.13 12.45 -16.72
N LYS A 159 -13.74 11.20 -16.51
CA LYS A 159 -13.88 10.46 -15.23
C LYS A 159 -12.54 10.12 -14.57
N VAL A 160 -11.47 10.86 -14.93
CA VAL A 160 -10.12 10.68 -14.36
C VAL A 160 -9.64 11.97 -13.73
N TRP A 161 -9.31 11.92 -12.43
CA TRP A 161 -8.84 13.10 -11.67
C TRP A 161 -7.52 12.79 -10.97
N ASN A 162 -6.55 13.70 -11.10
CA ASN A 162 -5.36 13.70 -10.28
C ASN A 162 -5.67 14.33 -8.93
N VAL A 163 -5.60 13.54 -7.88
CA VAL A 163 -5.90 13.96 -6.49
C VAL A 163 -4.67 13.88 -5.57
N GLY A 164 -3.58 13.27 -6.02
CA GLY A 164 -2.45 12.92 -5.17
C GLY A 164 -2.65 11.56 -4.48
N ALA A 165 -1.64 11.11 -3.74
CA ALA A 165 -1.70 9.85 -3.01
C ALA A 165 -2.30 10.04 -1.60
N LEU A 166 -3.25 9.17 -1.23
CA LEU A 166 -3.84 9.15 0.13
C LEU A 166 -2.76 8.98 1.22
N GLY A 167 -1.67 8.30 0.88
CA GLY A 167 -0.52 8.15 1.76
C GLY A 167 0.14 9.45 2.19
N CYS A 168 -0.04 10.53 1.44
CA CYS A 168 0.55 11.84 1.74
C CYS A 168 -0.34 12.73 2.60
N ASP A 169 -1.56 12.28 2.96
CA ASP A 169 -2.47 13.09 3.78
C ASP A 169 -1.96 13.26 5.22
N GLY A 170 -1.92 14.50 5.68
CA GLY A 170 -1.51 14.86 7.04
C GLY A 170 -0.03 14.66 7.34
N LEU A 171 0.80 14.45 6.29
CA LEU A 171 2.25 14.36 6.47
C LEU A 171 2.89 15.74 6.50
N GLU A 172 3.70 15.96 7.52
CA GLU A 172 4.51 17.16 7.68
C GLU A 172 6.00 16.80 7.57
N PRO A 173 6.80 17.57 6.83
CA PRO A 173 8.23 17.39 6.73
C PRO A 173 8.90 17.36 8.12
N ASN A 174 9.93 16.53 8.27
CA ASN A 174 10.77 16.52 9.46
C ASN A 174 12.24 16.48 9.07
N HIS A 175 13.06 17.30 9.72
CA HIS A 175 14.50 17.35 9.50
C HIS A 175 15.31 16.77 10.67
N GLU A 176 14.65 16.47 11.81
CA GLU A 176 15.27 15.77 12.92
C GLU A 176 15.26 14.27 12.64
N ARG A 177 16.41 13.63 12.85
CA ARG A 177 16.62 12.20 12.61
C ARG A 177 17.27 11.54 13.81
N ASP A 178 16.74 10.37 14.13
CA ASP A 178 17.37 9.43 15.03
C ASP A 178 18.39 8.57 14.27
N ASP A 179 19.30 7.92 15.01
CA ASP A 179 20.38 7.15 14.40
C ASP A 179 20.00 5.68 14.18
N PHE A 180 18.80 5.40 13.62
CA PHE A 180 18.39 4.04 13.27
C PHE A 180 18.01 3.90 11.79
N ILE A 181 18.16 2.69 11.28
CA ILE A 181 17.77 2.31 9.90
C ILE A 181 16.40 1.64 9.96
N LEU A 182 15.42 2.14 9.17
CA LEU A 182 14.14 1.48 8.99
C LEU A 182 14.20 0.54 7.78
N CYS A 183 13.92 -0.74 7.98
CA CYS A 183 13.91 -1.74 6.92
C CYS A 183 12.51 -2.35 6.75
N VAL A 184 11.98 -2.29 5.52
CA VAL A 184 10.72 -2.96 5.14
C VAL A 184 10.91 -3.69 3.83
N TRP A 185 10.69 -5.00 3.86
CA TRP A 185 10.82 -5.86 2.69
C TRP A 185 9.55 -6.66 2.45
N HIS A 186 9.05 -6.63 1.23
CA HIS A 186 7.95 -7.47 0.77
C HIS A 186 8.49 -8.55 -0.17
N PRO A 187 7.98 -9.79 -0.12
CA PRO A 187 8.46 -10.87 -0.97
C PRO A 187 8.35 -10.55 -2.46
N VAL A 188 9.42 -10.83 -3.18
CA VAL A 188 9.47 -10.89 -4.64
C VAL A 188 10.27 -12.16 -4.95
N PRO A 189 9.62 -13.30 -5.27
CA PRO A 189 10.29 -14.61 -5.30
C PRO A 189 11.56 -14.65 -6.13
N GLU A 190 11.60 -13.90 -7.24
CA GLU A 190 12.77 -13.82 -8.12
C GLU A 190 13.93 -13.01 -7.51
N GLU A 191 13.66 -12.20 -6.47
CA GLU A 191 14.57 -11.23 -5.86
C GLU A 191 14.82 -11.48 -4.36
N ASP A 192 14.27 -12.55 -3.78
CA ASP A 192 14.42 -12.84 -2.34
C ASP A 192 15.89 -13.05 -1.92
N HIS A 193 16.77 -13.39 -2.86
CA HIS A 193 18.22 -13.43 -2.64
C HIS A 193 18.80 -12.06 -2.28
N LEU A 194 18.25 -10.96 -2.85
CA LEU A 194 18.67 -9.58 -2.54
C LEU A 194 18.36 -9.22 -1.08
N PHE A 195 17.30 -9.80 -0.52
CA PHE A 195 17.01 -9.60 0.91
C PHE A 195 18.09 -10.23 1.79
N GLY A 196 18.56 -11.41 1.44
CA GLY A 196 19.70 -12.05 2.12
C GLY A 196 20.98 -11.20 2.09
N GLU A 197 21.28 -10.60 0.93
CA GLU A 197 22.39 -9.66 0.79
C GLU A 197 22.19 -8.38 1.61
N LEU A 198 20.97 -7.83 1.62
CA LEU A 198 20.61 -6.66 2.44
C LEU A 198 20.79 -6.95 3.92
N LEU A 199 20.36 -8.12 4.42
CA LEU A 199 20.58 -8.51 5.82
C LEU A 199 22.07 -8.61 6.15
N GLN A 200 22.89 -9.18 5.27
CA GLN A 200 24.35 -9.22 5.46
C GLN A 200 24.96 -7.81 5.49
N TRP A 201 24.49 -6.91 4.64
CA TRP A 201 24.94 -5.53 4.61
C TRP A 201 24.54 -4.80 5.90
N LEU A 202 23.29 -4.95 6.35
CA LEU A 202 22.78 -4.38 7.62
C LEU A 202 23.55 -4.94 8.82
N GLY A 203 23.94 -6.22 8.82
CA GLY A 203 24.69 -6.86 9.89
C GLY A 203 26.11 -6.30 10.08
N ARG A 204 26.66 -5.59 9.11
CA ARG A 204 28.00 -4.93 9.18
C ARG A 204 27.91 -3.48 9.66
N ARG A 205 26.73 -2.99 9.99
CA ARG A 205 26.52 -1.61 10.37
C ARG A 205 26.25 -1.50 11.87
N ASP A 206 26.71 -0.41 12.47
CA ASP A 206 26.59 -0.17 13.91
C ASP A 206 25.23 0.45 14.28
N GLU A 207 24.56 1.15 13.35
CA GLU A 207 23.28 1.78 13.63
C GLU A 207 22.25 0.76 14.11
N PRO A 208 21.34 1.10 15.05
CA PRO A 208 20.17 0.28 15.36
C PRO A 208 19.30 0.03 14.13
N LYS A 209 18.63 -1.10 14.06
CA LYS A 209 17.76 -1.47 12.97
C LYS A 209 16.35 -1.70 13.47
N VAL A 210 15.39 -1.15 12.74
CA VAL A 210 13.98 -1.38 12.98
C VAL A 210 13.39 -2.07 11.74
N PHE A 211 12.80 -3.25 11.94
CA PHE A 211 12.13 -3.99 10.90
C PHE A 211 10.63 -3.98 11.11
N ILE A 212 9.89 -3.82 10.00
CA ILE A 212 8.47 -4.15 9.93
C ILE A 212 8.34 -5.39 9.06
N LYS A 213 7.71 -6.44 9.58
CA LYS A 213 7.52 -7.71 8.87
C LYS A 213 6.66 -7.55 7.60
N ALA A 214 6.84 -8.47 6.67
CA ALA A 214 6.09 -8.51 5.42
C ALA A 214 4.60 -8.78 5.67
N ASN A 215 3.76 -8.21 4.80
CA ASN A 215 2.34 -8.50 4.75
C ASN A 215 2.07 -9.94 4.23
N ALA A 216 0.77 -10.31 4.12
CA ALA A 216 0.27 -11.59 3.62
C ALA A 216 0.49 -11.80 2.11
N ASP A 217 1.69 -11.55 1.63
CA ASP A 217 2.09 -11.84 0.25
C ASP A 217 2.69 -13.26 0.17
N PRO A 218 2.57 -13.98 -0.95
CA PRO A 218 3.21 -15.30 -1.09
C PRO A 218 4.70 -15.24 -0.73
N ASN A 219 5.20 -16.23 0.01
CA ASN A 219 6.57 -16.34 0.53
C ASN A 219 6.91 -15.43 1.73
N TYR A 220 5.93 -14.74 2.34
CA TYR A 220 6.17 -13.87 3.50
C TYR A 220 6.79 -14.60 4.70
N ILE A 221 6.48 -15.90 4.89
CA ILE A 221 7.00 -16.70 6.01
C ILE A 221 8.53 -16.78 5.97
N ASN A 222 9.11 -16.98 4.80
CA ASN A 222 10.57 -17.06 4.64
C ASN A 222 11.23 -15.72 4.97
N ILE A 223 10.67 -14.61 4.50
CA ILE A 223 11.16 -13.26 4.80
C ILE A 223 11.07 -12.98 6.30
N ASN A 224 9.91 -13.22 6.90
CA ASN A 224 9.70 -12.95 8.33
C ASN A 224 10.59 -13.84 9.21
N THR A 225 10.78 -15.11 8.85
CA THR A 225 11.71 -16.01 9.54
C THR A 225 13.16 -15.52 9.43
N ALA A 226 13.57 -14.97 8.29
CA ALA A 226 14.90 -14.40 8.13
C ALA A 226 15.10 -13.14 9.00
N ILE A 227 14.07 -12.31 9.14
CA ILE A 227 14.07 -11.14 10.04
C ILE A 227 14.22 -11.60 11.51
N ASP A 228 13.42 -12.60 11.95
CA ASP A 228 13.48 -13.11 13.31
C ASP A 228 14.86 -13.66 13.65
N ARG A 229 15.46 -14.45 12.77
CA ARG A 229 16.84 -14.97 12.92
C ARG A 229 17.88 -13.85 12.94
N PHE A 230 17.66 -12.79 12.17
CA PHE A 230 18.56 -11.64 12.19
C PHE A 230 18.50 -10.92 13.54
N GLN A 231 17.31 -10.75 14.11
CA GLN A 231 17.12 -10.19 15.45
C GLN A 231 17.80 -11.03 16.55
N GLU A 232 17.69 -12.36 16.46
CA GLU A 232 18.32 -13.28 17.43
C GLU A 232 19.85 -13.19 17.43
N THR A 233 20.46 -12.83 16.32
CA THR A 233 21.91 -12.86 16.11
C THR A 233 22.59 -11.50 16.11
N HIS A 234 21.84 -10.40 16.14
CA HIS A 234 22.37 -9.04 16.07
C HIS A 234 21.78 -8.16 17.19
N ILE A 235 22.65 -7.39 17.84
CA ILE A 235 22.26 -6.44 18.89
C ILE A 235 21.68 -5.16 18.25
N GLY A 236 20.75 -4.50 18.94
CA GLY A 236 20.15 -3.24 18.48
C GLY A 236 19.14 -3.41 17.34
N VAL A 237 18.55 -4.60 17.23
CA VAL A 237 17.50 -4.91 16.26
C VAL A 237 16.14 -4.96 16.96
N VAL A 238 15.21 -4.16 16.47
CA VAL A 238 13.80 -4.15 16.90
C VAL A 238 12.94 -4.62 15.74
N VAL A 239 12.01 -5.54 15.99
CA VAL A 239 11.12 -6.11 14.99
C VAL A 239 9.67 -5.91 15.41
N TYR A 240 8.86 -5.41 14.50
CA TYR A 240 7.41 -5.30 14.65
C TYR A 240 6.72 -6.21 13.64
N ASP A 241 5.77 -7.02 14.09
CA ASP A 241 4.94 -7.83 13.20
C ASP A 241 4.04 -6.96 12.33
N SER A 242 3.52 -5.88 12.91
CA SER A 242 2.73 -4.85 12.24
C SER A 242 2.61 -3.63 13.17
N LEU A 243 2.39 -2.45 12.61
CA LEU A 243 2.18 -1.21 13.37
C LEU A 243 0.93 -0.47 12.89
N PRO A 244 0.24 0.25 13.79
CA PRO A 244 -0.71 1.28 13.39
C PRO A 244 -0.02 2.31 12.48
N ARG A 245 -0.76 2.86 11.51
CA ARG A 245 -0.19 3.80 10.52
C ARG A 245 0.55 4.97 11.17
N ALA A 246 0.01 5.55 12.23
CA ALA A 246 0.62 6.70 12.91
C ALA A 246 2.02 6.35 13.46
N GLU A 247 2.15 5.20 14.12
CA GLU A 247 3.41 4.73 14.69
C GLU A 247 4.42 4.37 13.57
N TYR A 248 3.96 3.74 12.48
CA TYR A 248 4.79 3.48 11.33
C TYR A 248 5.34 4.76 10.69
N LEU A 249 4.47 5.77 10.49
CA LEU A 249 4.87 7.06 9.93
C LEU A 249 5.82 7.82 10.86
N ASP A 250 5.67 7.66 12.17
CA ASP A 250 6.58 8.24 13.14
C ASP A 250 7.98 7.62 13.03
N LEU A 251 8.08 6.29 12.90
CA LEU A 251 9.36 5.63 12.61
C LEU A 251 9.95 6.09 11.27
N LEU A 252 9.14 6.15 10.21
CA LEU A 252 9.60 6.60 8.90
C LEU A 252 10.06 8.06 8.93
N ARG A 253 9.38 8.89 9.72
CA ARG A 253 9.68 10.31 9.92
C ARG A 253 11.02 10.53 10.61
N HIS A 254 11.37 9.68 11.56
CA HIS A 254 12.55 9.87 12.44
C HIS A 254 13.74 8.99 12.07
N CYS A 255 13.58 7.95 11.25
CA CYS A 255 14.72 7.12 10.88
C CYS A 255 15.83 7.92 10.18
N LYS A 256 17.07 7.49 10.36
CA LYS A 256 18.24 8.02 9.66
C LYS A 256 18.06 7.95 8.15
N PHE A 257 17.61 6.80 7.68
CA PHE A 257 17.11 6.53 6.34
C PHE A 257 16.28 5.24 6.35
N ALA A 258 15.49 5.06 5.29
CA ALA A 258 14.73 3.84 5.05
C ALA A 258 15.37 3.00 3.94
N VAL A 259 15.33 1.67 4.03
CA VAL A 259 15.88 0.74 3.02
C VAL A 259 14.99 -0.47 2.82
N GLY A 260 14.81 -0.87 1.57
CA GLY A 260 14.01 -2.05 1.20
C GLY A 260 13.23 -1.86 -0.09
N ASN A 261 12.07 -2.49 -0.19
CA ASN A 261 11.26 -2.44 -1.41
C ASN A 261 9.81 -2.00 -1.17
N SER A 262 9.53 -1.35 -0.05
CA SER A 262 8.18 -0.87 0.29
C SER A 262 7.78 0.32 -0.58
N SER A 263 6.49 0.38 -0.97
CA SER A 263 5.92 1.52 -1.68
C SER A 263 5.89 2.80 -0.85
N SER A 264 5.82 2.69 0.47
CA SER A 264 5.85 3.84 1.37
C SER A 264 7.18 4.62 1.28
N PHE A 265 8.26 3.95 0.91
CA PHE A 265 9.56 4.58 0.70
C PHE A 265 9.60 5.45 -0.56
N VAL A 266 8.67 5.22 -1.49
CA VAL A 266 8.52 6.00 -2.72
C VAL A 266 7.46 7.09 -2.58
N ILE A 267 6.40 6.82 -1.82
CA ILE A 267 5.22 7.69 -1.73
C ILE A 267 5.29 8.60 -0.50
N GLU A 268 5.39 8.01 0.71
CA GLU A 268 5.32 8.76 1.97
C GLU A 268 6.68 9.34 2.40
N ALA A 269 7.78 8.60 2.25
CA ALA A 269 9.10 9.05 2.68
C ALA A 269 9.50 10.42 2.09
N PRO A 270 9.25 10.72 0.80
CA PRO A 270 9.53 12.04 0.25
C PRO A 270 8.73 13.16 0.92
N ALA A 271 7.45 12.94 1.23
CA ALA A 271 6.62 13.93 1.90
C ALA A 271 7.11 14.23 3.33
N LEU A 272 7.75 13.26 3.98
CA LEU A 272 8.41 13.39 5.28
C LEU A 272 9.86 13.90 5.17
N GLN A 273 10.35 14.16 3.95
CA GLN A 273 11.75 14.50 3.66
C GLN A 273 12.74 13.40 4.09
N THR A 274 12.29 12.14 4.20
CA THR A 274 13.11 11.00 4.58
C THR A 274 13.79 10.40 3.36
N TRP A 275 15.11 10.19 3.46
CA TRP A 275 15.88 9.47 2.46
C TRP A 275 15.47 7.99 2.45
N SER A 276 15.30 7.45 1.28
CA SER A 276 14.98 6.03 1.10
C SER A 276 15.79 5.40 -0.03
N TYR A 277 16.21 4.16 0.21
CA TYR A 277 16.97 3.34 -0.73
C TYR A 277 16.12 2.16 -1.16
N ILE A 278 15.78 2.12 -2.45
CA ILE A 278 14.97 1.06 -3.02
C ILE A 278 15.89 -0.03 -3.57
N VAL A 279 15.74 -1.23 -3.04
CA VAL A 279 16.49 -2.42 -3.44
C VAL A 279 15.58 -3.35 -4.25
N GLY A 280 16.04 -3.80 -5.41
CA GLY A 280 15.28 -4.66 -6.33
C GLY A 280 14.30 -3.91 -7.22
N ASN A 281 13.52 -4.66 -7.98
CA ASN A 281 12.71 -4.13 -9.09
C ASN A 281 11.23 -3.93 -8.75
N ARG A 282 10.80 -4.23 -7.51
CA ARG A 282 9.39 -4.16 -7.11
C ARG A 282 8.75 -2.81 -7.37
N GLN A 283 9.52 -1.72 -7.27
CA GLN A 283 9.02 -0.36 -7.45
C GLN A 283 9.33 0.23 -8.84
N VAL A 284 9.93 -0.54 -9.74
CA VAL A 284 10.29 -0.08 -11.10
C VAL A 284 9.05 0.40 -11.86
N GLY A 285 9.14 1.61 -12.37
CA GLY A 285 8.08 2.29 -13.12
C GLY A 285 7.29 3.32 -12.30
N ARG A 286 7.47 3.36 -10.98
CA ARG A 286 6.92 4.44 -10.15
C ARG A 286 7.71 5.74 -10.32
N LEU A 287 7.03 6.84 -10.07
CA LEU A 287 7.66 8.16 -10.03
C LEU A 287 8.52 8.26 -8.77
N MET A 288 9.78 8.65 -8.93
CA MET A 288 10.73 8.82 -7.83
C MET A 288 10.95 10.30 -7.53
N ALA A 289 10.98 10.65 -6.26
CA ALA A 289 11.41 11.96 -5.78
C ALA A 289 12.94 12.00 -5.63
N ASP A 290 13.51 13.18 -5.44
CA ASP A 290 14.97 13.36 -5.30
C ASP A 290 15.55 12.67 -4.06
N THR A 291 14.72 12.38 -3.05
CA THR A 291 15.10 11.69 -1.82
C THR A 291 14.96 10.15 -1.91
N VAL A 292 14.54 9.61 -3.06
CA VAL A 292 14.37 8.17 -3.30
C VAL A 292 15.44 7.70 -4.27
N ILE A 293 16.27 6.77 -3.84
CA ILE A 293 17.40 6.25 -4.64
C ILE A 293 17.15 4.77 -4.94
N GLU A 294 17.03 4.42 -6.22
CA GLU A 294 17.08 3.03 -6.66
C GLU A 294 18.54 2.58 -6.67
N VAL A 295 18.88 1.61 -5.83
CA VAL A 295 20.26 1.11 -5.73
C VAL A 295 20.47 -0.13 -6.59
N LYS A 296 21.55 -0.14 -7.36
CA LYS A 296 21.98 -1.30 -8.16
C LYS A 296 22.84 -2.25 -7.32
N THR A 297 23.61 -1.68 -6.40
CA THR A 297 24.44 -2.42 -5.43
C THR A 297 24.27 -1.79 -4.05
N LEU A 298 24.38 -2.60 -2.99
CA LEU A 298 24.22 -2.14 -1.61
C LEU A 298 25.30 -1.14 -1.17
N ASP A 299 26.43 -1.09 -1.85
CA ASP A 299 27.52 -0.13 -1.61
C ASP A 299 27.13 1.31 -2.02
N GLU A 300 26.09 1.46 -2.82
CA GLU A 300 25.51 2.77 -3.17
C GLU A 300 24.69 3.38 -2.03
N ILE A 301 24.35 2.59 -1.02
CA ILE A 301 23.64 3.05 0.18
C ILE A 301 24.65 3.83 1.02
N GLY A 302 24.62 5.11 0.89
CA GLY A 302 25.52 6.03 1.57
C GLY A 302 24.79 7.28 2.01
N TRP A 303 25.51 8.15 2.71
CA TRP A 303 25.02 9.46 3.07
C TRP A 303 24.78 10.25 1.79
N GLY A 304 23.53 10.31 1.36
CA GLY A 304 23.11 11.26 0.35
C GLY A 304 23.48 12.67 0.83
N LYS A 305 23.95 13.53 -0.07
CA LYS A 305 23.97 14.96 0.21
C LYS A 305 22.56 15.33 0.60
N ILE A 306 22.36 16.01 1.74
CA ILE A 306 21.06 16.51 2.17
C ILE A 306 20.56 17.42 1.05
N VAL A 307 19.70 16.90 0.22
CA VAL A 307 18.97 17.64 -0.82
C VAL A 307 17.53 17.66 -0.32
N GLU A 308 16.97 18.82 -0.08
CA GLU A 308 15.53 18.94 0.13
C GLU A 308 14.83 18.45 -1.13
N SER A 309 13.93 17.48 -0.99
CA SER A 309 13.12 17.07 -2.12
C SER A 309 12.24 18.25 -2.56
N ARG A 310 12.51 18.77 -3.74
CA ARG A 310 11.71 19.84 -4.36
C ARG A 310 10.53 19.30 -5.14
N ALA A 311 10.60 18.04 -5.55
CA ALA A 311 9.55 17.37 -6.29
C ALA A 311 8.84 16.37 -5.38
N LEU A 312 7.55 16.57 -5.16
CA LEU A 312 6.64 15.62 -4.52
C LEU A 312 5.68 15.06 -5.59
N PRO A 313 6.08 14.01 -6.31
CA PRO A 313 5.30 13.48 -7.44
C PRO A 313 3.87 13.11 -7.04
N TYR A 314 3.69 12.67 -5.79
CA TYR A 314 2.43 12.20 -5.24
C TYR A 314 1.61 13.28 -4.52
N GLY A 315 2.06 14.54 -4.59
CA GLY A 315 1.37 15.69 -4.00
C GLY A 315 1.58 15.82 -2.49
N GLY A 316 0.91 16.78 -1.89
CA GLY A 316 1.01 17.11 -0.46
C GLY A 316 -0.36 17.43 0.15
N GLY A 317 -0.98 16.45 0.82
CA GLY A 317 -2.12 16.60 1.71
C GLY A 317 -3.49 16.92 1.11
N ASN A 318 -4.53 16.81 1.92
CA ASN A 318 -5.94 17.02 1.59
C ASN A 318 -6.50 16.10 0.47
N VAL A 319 -5.89 14.94 0.26
CA VAL A 319 -6.30 14.02 -0.81
C VAL A 319 -7.66 13.42 -0.51
N ALA A 320 -7.89 12.94 0.72
CA ALA A 320 -9.17 12.37 1.14
C ALA A 320 -10.31 13.39 0.97
N GLN A 321 -10.09 14.65 1.30
CA GLN A 321 -11.09 15.72 1.14
C GLN A 321 -11.40 15.97 -0.34
N ARG A 322 -10.35 16.06 -1.21
CA ARG A 322 -10.55 16.24 -2.66
C ARG A 322 -11.33 15.09 -3.29
N ILE A 323 -11.03 13.85 -2.90
CA ILE A 323 -11.78 12.66 -3.37
C ILE A 323 -13.22 12.74 -2.89
N ALA A 324 -13.45 13.03 -1.61
CA ALA A 324 -14.78 13.10 -1.02
C ALA A 324 -15.65 14.20 -1.68
N ASP A 325 -15.09 15.38 -1.93
CA ASP A 325 -15.79 16.48 -2.58
C ASP A 325 -16.19 16.10 -4.00
N LYS A 326 -15.28 15.44 -4.75
CA LYS A 326 -15.59 14.99 -6.10
C LYS A 326 -16.64 13.88 -6.13
N ILE A 327 -16.61 12.96 -5.18
CA ILE A 327 -17.64 11.91 -5.05
C ILE A 327 -19.01 12.55 -4.73
N LYS A 328 -19.06 13.55 -3.85
CA LYS A 328 -20.29 14.30 -3.55
C LYS A 328 -20.81 15.09 -4.76
N GLU A 329 -19.92 15.64 -5.59
CA GLU A 329 -20.30 16.30 -6.85
C GLU A 329 -20.96 15.32 -7.85
N ILE A 330 -20.46 14.09 -7.91
CA ILE A 330 -20.94 13.06 -8.86
C ILE A 330 -22.27 12.44 -8.40
N PHE A 331 -22.45 12.18 -7.11
CA PHE A 331 -23.55 11.38 -6.56
C PHE A 331 -24.43 12.14 -5.56
N GLY A 332 -24.13 13.38 -5.27
CA GLY A 332 -24.83 14.20 -4.25
C GLY A 332 -26.08 14.91 -4.70
#